data_1e56b0f8d4e07c55015c7c9c2807a2fc
#
_entry.id   1e56b0f8d4e07c55015c7c9c2807a2fc
#
_cell.length_a   1.000
_cell.length_b   1.000
_cell.length_c   1.000
_cell.angle_alpha   90.00
_cell.angle_beta   90.00
_cell.angle_gamma   90.00
#
_symmetry.space_group_name_H-M   'P 1'
#
loop_
_entity.id
_entity.type
_entity.pdbx_description
1 polymer ?
#
loop_
_entity_poly.entity_id
_entity_poly.type
_entity_poly.pdbx_seq_one_letter_code
_entity_poly.pdbx_strand_id
1 'polypeptide(L)'
;MEDLYGGNLLLMHRGWSCHVDELREYIWQNHSQILIIDLDFYDTNIFNRCENSNDVLLAIHGWANVHPLLKVIPMEWEYDIPYGLLHSPKPTETVKRFLAAAQEAAREQN
;
A
#
# COMPACT_ATOMS: atom_id res chain seq x y z
N MET A 1 -13.40 -3.53 -9.15
CA MET A 1 -14.00 -2.67 -8.10
C MET A 1 -15.32 -3.21 -7.56
N GLU A 2 -16.18 -3.66 -8.43
CA GLU A 2 -17.53 -4.13 -8.03
C GLU A 2 -17.47 -5.35 -7.09
N ASP A 3 -16.43 -6.15 -7.19
CA ASP A 3 -16.23 -7.30 -6.31
C ASP A 3 -16.05 -6.90 -4.83
N LEU A 4 -15.75 -5.62 -4.57
CA LEU A 4 -15.58 -5.09 -3.22
C LEU A 4 -16.87 -4.50 -2.64
N TYR A 5 -17.95 -4.44 -3.40
CA TYR A 5 -19.22 -3.85 -2.95
C TYR A 5 -19.79 -4.63 -1.76
N GLY A 6 -20.27 -3.88 -0.78
CA GLY A 6 -20.78 -4.44 0.46
C GLY A 6 -19.70 -4.80 1.48
N GLY A 7 -18.44 -4.62 1.13
CA GLY A 7 -17.31 -4.88 2.02
C GLY A 7 -16.68 -3.61 2.56
N ASN A 8 -15.69 -3.80 3.43
CA ASN A 8 -14.89 -2.73 4.02
C ASN A 8 -13.52 -2.70 3.38
N LEU A 9 -13.10 -1.51 2.94
CA LEU A 9 -11.75 -1.30 2.40
C LEU A 9 -10.97 -0.40 3.36
N LEU A 10 -9.85 -0.90 3.86
CA LEU A 10 -9.00 -0.18 4.80
C LEU A 10 -7.95 0.60 4.01
N LEU A 11 -7.94 1.91 4.19
CA LEU A 11 -7.01 2.84 3.54
C LEU A 11 -6.36 3.74 4.58
N MET A 12 -5.11 4.14 4.33
CA MET A 12 -4.48 5.20 5.13
C MET A 12 -5.36 6.45 5.10
N HIS A 13 -5.47 7.13 6.23
CA HIS A 13 -6.32 8.32 6.35
C HIS A 13 -5.84 9.46 5.44
N ARG A 14 -6.71 10.42 5.18
CA ARG A 14 -6.40 11.59 4.33
C ARG A 14 -5.16 12.33 4.85
N GLY A 15 -4.36 12.79 3.91
CA GLY A 15 -3.17 13.60 4.18
C GLY A 15 -1.86 12.82 4.21
N TRP A 16 -1.90 11.49 4.31
CA TRP A 16 -0.68 10.68 4.31
C TRP A 16 -0.08 10.50 2.92
N SER A 17 -0.93 10.32 1.92
CA SER A 17 -0.47 10.14 0.54
C SER A 17 -1.47 10.74 -0.43
N CYS A 18 -1.01 11.63 -1.29
CA CYS A 18 -1.87 12.20 -2.33
C CYS A 18 -2.39 11.13 -3.30
N HIS A 19 -1.62 10.07 -3.51
CA HIS A 19 -2.03 8.96 -4.38
C HIS A 19 -3.17 8.15 -3.77
N VAL A 20 -3.10 7.88 -2.46
CA VAL A 20 -4.19 7.21 -1.75
C VAL A 20 -5.42 8.12 -1.64
N ASP A 21 -5.21 9.40 -1.42
CA ASP A 21 -6.32 10.37 -1.36
C ASP A 21 -7.06 10.45 -2.70
N GLU A 22 -6.33 10.40 -3.80
CA GLU A 22 -6.92 10.37 -5.14
C GLU A 22 -7.77 9.12 -5.38
N LEU A 23 -7.25 7.96 -4.98
CA LEU A 23 -8.00 6.71 -5.06
C LEU A 23 -9.24 6.75 -4.16
N ARG A 24 -9.11 7.28 -2.94
CA ARG A 24 -10.23 7.44 -2.00
C ARG A 24 -11.35 8.27 -2.61
N GLU A 25 -11.00 9.38 -3.24
CA GLU A 25 -11.99 10.26 -3.88
C GLU A 25 -12.69 9.56 -5.06
N TYR A 26 -11.93 8.83 -5.86
CA TYR A 26 -12.51 8.04 -6.96
C TYR A 26 -13.52 7.03 -6.46
N ILE A 27 -13.20 6.29 -5.40
CA ILE A 27 -14.11 5.30 -4.80
C ILE A 27 -15.35 5.99 -4.24
N TRP A 28 -15.17 7.10 -3.55
CA TRP A 28 -16.28 7.86 -2.98
C TRP A 28 -17.27 8.31 -4.05
N GLN A 29 -16.77 8.79 -5.17
CA GLN A 29 -17.62 9.32 -6.24
C GLN A 29 -18.24 8.24 -7.12
N ASN A 30 -17.57 7.13 -7.35
CA ASN A 30 -17.98 6.15 -8.34
C ASN A 30 -18.37 4.79 -7.77
N HIS A 31 -17.98 4.47 -6.56
CA HIS A 31 -18.18 3.17 -5.93
C HIS A 31 -18.58 3.30 -4.46
N SER A 32 -19.64 4.06 -4.21
CA SER A 32 -20.11 4.36 -2.85
C SER A 32 -20.58 3.14 -2.06
N GLN A 33 -20.75 1.99 -2.71
CA GLN A 33 -21.08 0.73 -2.05
C GLN A 33 -19.89 0.13 -1.29
N ILE A 34 -18.69 0.65 -1.50
CA ILE A 34 -17.50 0.24 -0.74
C ILE A 34 -17.40 1.15 0.48
N LEU A 35 -17.40 0.56 1.67
CA LEU A 35 -17.17 1.31 2.91
C LEU A 35 -15.68 1.47 3.14
N ILE A 36 -15.21 2.72 3.20
CA ILE A 36 -13.81 3.04 3.47
C ILE A 36 -13.63 3.21 4.97
N ILE A 37 -12.65 2.48 5.52
CA ILE A 37 -12.26 2.59 6.92
C ILE A 37 -10.85 3.16 6.97
N ASP A 38 -10.66 4.21 7.76
CA ASP A 38 -9.38 4.90 7.86
C ASP A 38 -8.42 4.16 8.78
N LEU A 39 -7.14 4.11 8.36
CA LEU A 39 -6.04 3.58 9.14
C LEU A 39 -5.06 4.70 9.46
N ASP A 40 -4.45 4.65 10.64
CA ASP A 40 -3.39 5.57 11.03
C ASP A 40 -2.03 5.09 10.51
N PHE A 41 -1.79 3.78 10.54
CA PHE A 41 -0.56 3.18 10.04
C PHE A 41 -0.76 1.67 9.85
N TYR A 42 0.18 1.04 9.16
CA TYR A 42 0.20 -0.40 8.95
C TYR A 42 0.98 -1.09 10.06
N ASP A 43 0.38 -2.10 10.69
CA ASP A 43 1.04 -2.90 11.71
C ASP A 43 0.48 -4.33 11.72
N THR A 44 1.02 -5.17 12.60
CA THR A 44 0.60 -6.56 12.75
C THR A 44 -0.86 -6.69 13.15
N ASN A 45 -1.37 -5.75 13.96
CA ASN A 45 -2.77 -5.76 14.38
C ASN A 45 -3.72 -5.59 13.20
N ILE A 46 -3.36 -4.73 12.24
CA ILE A 46 -4.15 -4.52 11.03
C ILE A 46 -4.17 -5.79 10.19
N PHE A 47 -3.03 -6.46 10.02
CA PHE A 47 -2.96 -7.71 9.28
C PHE A 47 -3.79 -8.80 9.96
N ASN A 48 -3.72 -8.92 11.29
CA ASN A 48 -4.53 -9.88 12.04
C ASN A 48 -6.03 -9.56 11.92
N ARG A 49 -6.40 -8.30 11.89
CA ARG A 49 -7.79 -7.90 11.66
C ARG A 49 -8.29 -8.38 10.30
N CYS A 50 -7.51 -8.25 9.26
CA CYS A 50 -7.87 -8.72 7.92
C CYS A 50 -8.01 -10.24 7.87
N GLU A 51 -7.15 -10.98 8.58
CA GLU A 51 -7.22 -12.43 8.68
C GLU A 51 -8.52 -12.89 9.33
N ASN A 52 -8.95 -12.21 10.39
CA ASN A 52 -10.10 -12.61 11.22
C ASN A 52 -11.43 -11.98 10.76
N SER A 53 -11.46 -11.32 9.62
CA SER A 53 -12.65 -10.66 9.10
C SER A 53 -12.67 -10.73 7.57
N ASN A 54 -13.71 -10.14 6.98
CA ASN A 54 -13.79 -9.98 5.53
C ASN A 54 -13.32 -8.59 5.07
N ASP A 55 -12.60 -7.86 5.93
CA ASP A 55 -12.04 -6.58 5.57
C ASP A 55 -10.89 -6.76 4.58
N VAL A 56 -10.79 -5.82 3.65
CA VAL A 56 -9.76 -5.82 2.61
C VAL A 56 -8.85 -4.63 2.84
N LEU A 57 -7.55 -4.86 2.80
CA LEU A 57 -6.54 -3.85 3.01
C LEU A 57 -5.88 -3.48 1.68
N LEU A 58 -5.77 -2.19 1.40
CA LEU A 58 -4.96 -1.73 0.27
C LEU A 58 -3.49 -2.00 0.59
N ALA A 59 -2.82 -2.74 -0.29
CA ALA A 59 -1.43 -3.13 -0.11
C ALA A 59 -0.62 -2.82 -1.36
N ILE A 60 0.70 -2.77 -1.22
CA ILE A 60 1.60 -2.68 -2.36
C ILE A 60 2.08 -4.09 -2.75
N HIS A 61 2.51 -4.23 -3.99
CA HIS A 61 2.97 -5.52 -4.52
C HIS A 61 4.12 -6.11 -3.68
N GLY A 62 5.00 -5.26 -3.16
CA GLY A 62 6.12 -5.70 -2.33
C GLY A 62 5.74 -6.41 -1.04
N TRP A 63 4.46 -6.35 -0.65
CA TRP A 63 3.95 -6.99 0.56
C TRP A 63 3.31 -8.35 0.30
N ALA A 64 3.55 -8.95 -0.85
CA ALA A 64 2.92 -10.22 -1.22
C ALA A 64 3.10 -11.34 -0.20
N ASN A 65 4.21 -11.32 0.54
CA ASN A 65 4.55 -12.36 1.53
C ASN A 65 4.64 -11.81 2.95
N VAL A 66 4.01 -10.68 3.24
CA VAL A 66 4.12 -10.02 4.54
C VAL A 66 3.39 -10.78 5.65
N HIS A 67 2.37 -11.55 5.31
CA HIS A 67 1.59 -12.33 6.27
C HIS A 67 1.22 -13.68 5.64
N PRO A 68 1.46 -14.81 6.35
CA PRO A 68 1.29 -16.15 5.76
C PRO A 68 -0.15 -16.50 5.42
N LEU A 69 -1.13 -15.91 6.11
CA LEU A 69 -2.55 -16.22 5.95
C LEU A 69 -3.31 -15.16 5.12
N LEU A 70 -2.62 -14.17 4.61
CA LEU A 70 -3.19 -13.14 3.74
C LEU A 70 -2.67 -13.31 2.32
N LYS A 71 -3.55 -13.06 1.38
CA LYS A 71 -3.24 -13.15 -0.04
C LYS A 71 -3.33 -11.79 -0.68
N VAL A 72 -2.31 -11.42 -1.46
CA VAL A 72 -2.33 -10.19 -2.25
C VAL A 72 -2.91 -10.50 -3.62
N ILE A 73 -3.96 -9.77 -3.97
CA ILE A 73 -4.65 -9.91 -5.25
C ILE A 73 -4.39 -8.64 -6.06
N PRO A 74 -3.78 -8.75 -7.25
CA PRO A 74 -3.55 -7.59 -8.11
C PRO A 74 -4.87 -6.93 -8.52
N MET A 75 -4.89 -5.60 -8.52
CA MET A 75 -6.05 -4.83 -8.97
C MET A 75 -5.88 -4.40 -10.43
N GLU A 76 -6.97 -4.47 -11.17
CA GLU A 76 -7.03 -4.01 -12.57
C GLU A 76 -7.34 -2.51 -12.61
N TRP A 77 -6.40 -1.69 -12.17
CA TRP A 77 -6.52 -0.23 -12.18
C TRP A 77 -5.17 0.44 -12.46
N GLU A 78 -5.20 1.75 -12.72
CA GLU A 78 -4.01 2.54 -13.05
C GLU A 78 -3.48 3.35 -11.86
N TYR A 79 -3.81 2.97 -10.63
CA TYR A 79 -3.35 3.66 -9.43
C TYR A 79 -2.06 3.05 -8.92
N ASP A 80 -1.00 3.84 -8.93
CA ASP A 80 0.31 3.46 -8.43
C ASP A 80 0.76 4.41 -7.33
N ILE A 81 1.54 3.89 -6.39
CA ILE A 81 2.17 4.70 -5.34
C ILE A 81 3.68 4.57 -5.52
N PRO A 82 4.38 5.68 -5.79
CA PRO A 82 5.84 5.63 -5.81
C PRO A 82 6.37 5.39 -4.41
N TYR A 83 7.39 4.59 -4.30
CA TYR A 83 8.09 4.36 -3.04
C TYR A 83 9.60 4.37 -3.26
N GLY A 84 10.33 4.67 -2.21
CA GLY A 84 11.77 4.77 -2.32
C GLY A 84 12.43 4.97 -0.97
N LEU A 85 13.69 5.26 -1.01
CA LEU A 85 14.49 5.53 0.18
C LEU A 85 14.69 7.04 0.34
N LEU A 86 14.41 7.54 1.53
CA LEU A 86 14.67 8.93 1.88
C LEU A 86 16.10 9.02 2.42
N HIS A 87 16.87 9.95 1.91
CA HIS A 87 18.23 10.18 2.36
C HIS A 87 18.57 11.66 2.32
N SER A 88 19.69 12.04 2.98
CA SER A 88 20.18 13.41 2.95
C SER A 88 20.53 13.82 1.51
N PRO A 89 20.32 15.10 1.12
CA PRO A 89 20.82 15.61 -0.17
C PRO A 89 22.34 15.51 -0.32
N LYS A 90 23.06 15.41 0.82
CA LYS A 90 24.51 15.25 0.86
C LYS A 90 24.88 13.98 1.61
N PRO A 91 24.64 12.81 1.03
CA PRO A 91 24.85 11.54 1.71
C PRO A 91 26.35 11.27 1.95
N THR A 92 26.66 10.56 3.04
CA THR A 92 28.01 10.08 3.31
C THR A 92 28.38 8.97 2.33
N GLU A 93 29.67 8.62 2.26
CA GLU A 93 30.14 7.52 1.40
C GLU A 93 29.49 6.18 1.77
N THR A 94 29.25 5.93 3.05
CA THR A 94 28.57 4.73 3.52
C THR A 94 27.14 4.67 2.98
N VAL A 95 26.40 5.80 3.07
CA VAL A 95 25.04 5.89 2.56
C VAL A 95 25.01 5.75 1.04
N LYS A 96 25.95 6.38 0.33
CA LYS A 96 26.04 6.23 -1.14
C LYS A 96 26.23 4.79 -1.56
N ARG A 97 27.08 4.04 -0.86
CA ARG A 97 27.29 2.60 -1.15
C ARG A 97 26.02 1.80 -0.90
N PHE A 98 25.29 2.09 0.18
CA PHE A 98 24.01 1.44 0.46
C PHE A 98 22.99 1.72 -0.64
N LEU A 99 22.87 2.99 -1.06
CA LEU A 99 21.92 3.38 -2.12
C LEU A 99 22.25 2.69 -3.43
N ALA A 100 23.51 2.57 -3.80
CA ALA A 100 23.92 1.86 -5.01
C ALA A 100 23.53 0.38 -4.94
N ALA A 101 23.77 -0.26 -3.80
CA ALA A 101 23.40 -1.66 -3.59
C ALA A 101 21.87 -1.85 -3.64
N ALA A 102 21.11 -0.94 -3.05
CA ALA A 102 19.66 -0.98 -3.06
C ALA A 102 19.10 -0.83 -4.49
N GLN A 103 19.67 0.08 -5.28
CA GLN A 103 19.26 0.26 -6.68
C GLN A 103 19.53 -1.00 -7.51
N GLU A 104 20.66 -1.64 -7.29
CA GLU A 104 21.01 -2.88 -7.99
C GLU A 104 20.04 -4.01 -7.60
N ALA A 105 19.75 -4.17 -6.32
CA ALA A 105 18.78 -5.15 -5.84
C ALA A 105 17.39 -4.91 -6.43
N ALA A 106 16.96 -3.66 -6.57
CA ALA A 106 15.68 -3.31 -7.17
C ALA A 106 15.61 -3.68 -8.65
N ARG A 107 16.72 -3.52 -9.38
CA ARG A 107 16.80 -3.94 -10.80
C ARG A 107 16.68 -5.44 -10.98
N GLU A 108 17.27 -6.22 -10.06
CA GLU A 108 17.23 -7.68 -10.11
C GLU A 108 15.82 -8.24 -9.88
N GLN A 109 14.93 -7.47 -9.23
CA GLN A 109 13.55 -7.88 -8.96
C GLN A 109 12.59 -7.54 -10.11
N ASN A 110 13.01 -6.75 -11.05
CA ASN A 110 12.22 -6.37 -12.21
C ASN A 110 12.53 -7.30 -13.45
#